data_f63c60bba9a90456cc93f4a0337584e5
#
_entry.id   f63c60bba9a90456cc93f4a0337584e5
#
_cell.length_a   1.000
_cell.length_b   1.000
_cell.length_c   1.000
_cell.angle_alpha   90.00
_cell.angle_beta   90.00
_cell.angle_gamma   90.00
#
_symmetry.space_group_name_H-M   'P 1'
#
loop_
_entity.id
_entity.type
_entity.pdbx_description
1 polymer ?
#
loop_
_entity_poly.entity_id
_entity_poly.type
_entity_poly.pdbx_seq_one_letter_code
_entity_poly.pdbx_strand_id
1 'polypeptide(L)'
;MKLIPVEYRKHGLLSRWVVLKMMGQIFIEKKLISDIKEDKTFPFWHLLPEEKARSLSLLERVLRNLTSLDNEINQHLKEKTSAKIINILRIAAAEMFFDKIPSHAVVDSAVRLAKLDKKLCRFSGLVNAVCRKLVKKLISGVSLNDPLLSAEFVRGLKKNYDIETIRRFSLAQKERPPLDITVKFARFEKYYANLLKGKLLPSGTVRLSSQNQVTKMPGFQDGDWWVQDFSASLPIKILGSVIGLSALDVCAAPGGKTLQLASGGAEVTSVEISPTRAGRLVENLKRTKLSAKVVIG
;
A
#
# COMPACT_ATOMS: atom_id res chain seq x y z
N MET A 1 18.83 -2.90 21.69
CA MET A 1 17.89 -3.55 20.78
C MET A 1 16.56 -3.93 21.49
N LYS A 2 15.70 -2.94 21.82
CA LYS A 2 14.36 -3.15 22.46
C LYS A 2 13.27 -2.47 21.65
N LEU A 3 13.33 -2.59 20.31
CA LEU A 3 12.36 -1.93 19.43
C LEU A 3 10.94 -2.56 19.48
N ILE A 4 10.86 -3.84 19.84
CA ILE A 4 9.60 -4.58 19.94
C ILE A 4 9.48 -5.14 21.36
N PRO A 5 8.53 -4.63 22.19
CA PRO A 5 8.29 -5.18 23.52
C PRO A 5 7.79 -6.63 23.45
N VAL A 6 8.25 -7.47 24.37
CA VAL A 6 7.99 -8.93 24.38
C VAL A 6 6.49 -9.23 24.48
N GLU A 7 5.73 -8.39 25.18
CA GLU A 7 4.30 -8.54 25.39
C GLU A 7 3.51 -8.57 24.08
N TYR A 8 3.97 -7.82 23.05
CA TYR A 8 3.30 -7.79 21.75
C TYR A 8 3.60 -9.00 20.86
N ARG A 9 4.64 -9.79 21.17
CA ARG A 9 4.93 -11.04 20.46
C ARG A 9 3.96 -12.16 20.81
N LYS A 10 3.25 -12.03 21.93
CA LYS A 10 2.25 -12.99 22.40
C LYS A 10 0.89 -12.70 21.78
N HIS A 11 0.07 -13.75 21.67
CA HIS A 11 -1.34 -13.67 21.30
C HIS A 11 -1.63 -13.00 19.94
N GLY A 12 -0.69 -13.04 18.99
CA GLY A 12 -0.88 -12.47 17.65
C GLY A 12 -0.98 -10.93 17.62
N LEU A 13 -0.53 -10.24 18.67
CA LEU A 13 -0.63 -8.79 18.78
C LEU A 13 0.41 -8.04 17.94
N LEU A 14 1.51 -8.69 17.56
CA LEU A 14 2.66 -8.03 16.95
C LEU A 14 2.29 -7.28 15.66
N SER A 15 1.64 -7.94 14.71
CA SER A 15 1.25 -7.29 13.45
C SER A 15 0.28 -6.13 13.69
N ARG A 16 -0.70 -6.31 14.60
CA ARG A 16 -1.66 -5.26 14.98
C ARG A 16 -0.99 -4.05 15.62
N TRP A 17 -0.04 -4.29 16.51
CA TRP A 17 0.73 -3.23 17.17
C TRP A 17 1.60 -2.47 16.18
N VAL A 18 2.27 -3.17 15.25
CA VAL A 18 3.06 -2.53 14.20
C VAL A 18 2.16 -1.70 13.28
N VAL A 19 0.99 -2.21 12.88
CA VAL A 19 0.02 -1.45 12.09
C VAL A 19 -0.45 -0.21 12.85
N LEU A 20 -0.75 -0.32 14.14
CA LEU A 20 -1.10 0.82 14.98
C LEU A 20 -0.02 1.90 14.98
N LYS A 21 1.26 1.51 15.05
CA LYS A 21 2.40 2.42 14.96
C LYS A 21 2.52 3.05 13.57
N MET A 22 2.37 2.25 12.50
CA MET A 22 2.38 2.76 11.11
C MET A 22 1.26 3.77 10.88
N MET A 23 0.05 3.51 11.36
CA MET A 23 -1.07 4.46 11.28
C MET A 23 -0.78 5.76 12.02
N GLY A 24 -0.08 5.70 13.16
CA GLY A 24 0.41 6.90 13.85
C GLY A 24 1.32 7.74 12.97
N GLN A 25 2.29 7.11 12.32
CA GLN A 25 3.21 7.79 11.39
C GLN A 25 2.46 8.38 10.17
N ILE A 26 1.52 7.66 9.60
CA ILE A 26 0.75 8.10 8.42
C ILE A 26 -0.18 9.26 8.77
N PHE A 27 -1.01 9.13 9.81
CA PHE A 27 -2.07 10.09 10.09
C PHE A 27 -1.60 11.32 10.90
N ILE A 28 -0.63 11.14 11.78
CA ILE A 28 -0.13 12.22 12.66
C ILE A 28 1.12 12.86 12.07
N GLU A 29 2.12 12.04 11.69
CA GLU A 29 3.41 12.54 11.19
C GLU A 29 3.41 12.75 9.66
N LYS A 30 2.34 12.36 8.95
CA LYS A 30 2.17 12.52 7.49
C LYS A 30 3.25 11.83 6.65
N LYS A 31 3.85 10.76 7.18
CA LYS A 31 4.87 10.00 6.46
C LYS A 31 4.25 9.08 5.40
N LEU A 32 4.96 8.87 4.33
CA LEU A 32 4.58 7.91 3.30
C LEU A 32 4.82 6.47 3.80
N ILE A 33 3.99 5.54 3.36
CA ILE A 33 4.15 4.11 3.69
C ILE A 33 5.52 3.59 3.21
N SER A 34 5.99 4.08 2.06
CA SER A 34 7.31 3.77 1.53
C SER A 34 8.42 4.09 2.54
N ASP A 35 8.40 5.28 3.09
CA ASP A 35 9.44 5.75 4.00
C ASP A 35 9.42 4.99 5.33
N ILE A 36 8.21 4.70 5.84
CA ILE A 36 8.03 3.89 7.06
C ILE A 36 8.59 2.47 6.86
N LYS A 37 8.41 1.89 5.67
CA LYS A 37 8.91 0.54 5.35
C LYS A 37 10.44 0.46 5.29
N GLU A 38 11.09 1.55 4.94
CA GLU A 38 12.56 1.63 4.79
C GLU A 38 13.27 2.16 6.02
N ASP A 39 12.53 2.73 6.96
CA ASP A 39 13.09 3.19 8.21
C ASP A 39 13.60 1.98 9.04
N LYS A 40 14.93 1.80 9.03
CA LYS A 40 15.60 0.71 9.77
C LYS A 40 15.45 0.85 11.28
N THR A 41 15.07 2.02 11.77
CA THR A 41 14.79 2.27 13.18
C THR A 41 13.35 1.94 13.57
N PHE A 42 12.47 1.75 12.59
CA PHE A 42 11.05 1.47 12.84
C PHE A 42 10.81 -0.03 13.04
N PRO A 43 9.91 -0.44 13.95
CA PRO A 43 9.65 -1.85 14.27
C PRO A 43 9.35 -2.74 13.08
N PHE A 44 8.69 -2.22 12.05
CA PHE A 44 8.36 -2.97 10.82
C PHE A 44 9.58 -3.56 10.13
N TRP A 45 10.72 -2.85 10.12
CA TRP A 45 11.95 -3.33 9.49
C TRP A 45 12.43 -4.66 10.08
N HIS A 46 12.25 -4.84 11.38
CA HIS A 46 12.75 -5.98 12.16
C HIS A 46 11.79 -7.18 12.22
N LEU A 47 10.66 -7.11 11.51
CA LEU A 47 9.71 -8.20 11.42
C LEU A 47 10.21 -9.31 10.48
N LEU A 48 9.77 -10.53 10.74
CA LEU A 48 9.90 -11.64 9.80
C LEU A 48 9.10 -11.36 8.50
N PRO A 49 9.48 -11.94 7.36
CA PRO A 49 8.78 -11.71 6.10
C PRO A 49 7.26 -11.93 6.18
N GLU A 50 6.82 -12.97 6.88
CA GLU A 50 5.39 -13.30 7.07
C GLU A 50 4.68 -12.24 7.93
N GLU A 51 5.34 -11.76 8.99
CA GLU A 51 4.81 -10.71 9.85
C GLU A 51 4.72 -9.37 9.10
N LYS A 52 5.70 -9.06 8.23
CA LYS A 52 5.67 -7.91 7.32
C LYS A 52 4.49 -8.00 6.37
N ALA A 53 4.31 -9.14 5.71
CA ALA A 53 3.21 -9.36 4.78
C ALA A 53 1.85 -9.20 5.47
N ARG A 54 1.68 -9.80 6.66
CA ARG A 54 0.46 -9.69 7.47
C ARG A 54 0.18 -8.25 7.89
N SER A 55 1.20 -7.54 8.36
CA SER A 55 1.06 -6.13 8.77
C SER A 55 0.67 -5.24 7.60
N LEU A 56 1.28 -5.41 6.44
CA LEU A 56 0.94 -4.63 5.24
C LEU A 56 -0.47 -4.96 4.75
N SER A 57 -0.86 -6.23 4.72
CA SER A 57 -2.20 -6.64 4.33
C SER A 57 -3.27 -6.01 5.21
N LEU A 58 -3.06 -6.01 6.53
CA LEU A 58 -3.98 -5.39 7.49
C LEU A 58 -4.01 -3.86 7.34
N LEU A 59 -2.85 -3.22 7.19
CA LEU A 59 -2.77 -1.77 6.96
C LEU A 59 -3.51 -1.37 5.68
N GLU A 60 -3.25 -2.05 4.56
CA GLU A 60 -3.93 -1.80 3.30
C GLU A 60 -5.46 -1.95 3.42
N ARG A 61 -5.92 -2.97 4.16
CA ARG A 61 -7.33 -3.21 4.40
C ARG A 61 -7.98 -2.04 5.12
N VAL A 62 -7.33 -1.55 6.19
CA VAL A 62 -7.80 -0.38 6.93
C VAL A 62 -7.83 0.85 6.02
N LEU A 63 -6.76 1.12 5.27
CA LEU A 63 -6.67 2.33 4.45
C LEU A 63 -7.67 2.34 3.28
N ARG A 64 -7.87 1.19 2.61
CA ARG A 64 -8.84 1.07 1.51
C ARG A 64 -10.29 1.26 1.96
N ASN A 65 -10.59 0.98 3.22
CA ASN A 65 -11.95 1.05 3.75
C ASN A 65 -12.09 2.15 4.81
N LEU A 66 -11.16 3.10 4.87
CA LEU A 66 -11.03 4.06 5.97
C LEU A 66 -12.32 4.81 6.27
N THR A 67 -12.96 5.38 5.24
CA THR A 67 -14.19 6.17 5.39
C THR A 67 -15.35 5.30 5.89
N SER A 68 -15.50 4.09 5.35
CA SER A 68 -16.56 3.16 5.78
C SER A 68 -16.37 2.72 7.22
N LEU A 69 -15.12 2.43 7.61
CA LEU A 69 -14.76 2.07 8.99
C LEU A 69 -15.04 3.24 9.95
N ASP A 70 -14.64 4.45 9.58
CA ASP A 70 -14.84 5.65 10.39
C ASP A 70 -16.32 5.98 10.57
N ASN A 71 -17.11 5.90 9.50
CA ASN A 71 -18.55 6.11 9.58
C ASN A 71 -19.21 5.13 10.53
N GLU A 72 -18.79 3.85 10.49
CA GLU A 72 -19.34 2.85 11.38
C GLU A 72 -18.90 3.04 12.83
N ILE A 73 -17.62 3.30 13.08
CA ILE A 73 -17.08 3.50 14.42
C ILE A 73 -17.72 4.74 15.09
N ASN A 74 -17.84 5.84 14.34
CA ASN A 74 -18.31 7.13 14.86
C ASN A 74 -19.77 7.06 15.34
N GLN A 75 -20.61 6.16 14.78
CA GLN A 75 -21.99 5.94 15.28
C GLN A 75 -22.01 5.42 16.73
N HIS A 76 -20.90 4.87 17.22
CA HIS A 76 -20.79 4.26 18.54
C HIS A 76 -19.99 5.09 19.54
N LEU A 77 -19.43 6.22 19.10
CA LEU A 77 -18.71 7.16 19.96
C LEU A 77 -19.59 8.33 20.32
N LYS A 78 -19.70 8.64 21.62
CA LYS A 78 -20.46 9.79 22.11
C LYS A 78 -19.66 11.09 22.01
N GLU A 79 -18.34 11.00 22.12
CA GLU A 79 -17.41 12.13 22.15
C GLU A 79 -16.17 11.84 21.33
N LYS A 80 -15.44 12.92 20.97
CA LYS A 80 -14.13 12.79 20.31
C LYS A 80 -13.16 12.04 21.22
N THR A 81 -12.55 11.01 20.68
CA THR A 81 -11.53 10.22 21.38
C THR A 81 -10.17 10.34 20.69
N SER A 82 -9.11 9.85 21.35
CA SER A 82 -7.77 9.97 20.80
C SER A 82 -7.60 9.22 19.49
N ALA A 83 -6.79 9.78 18.59
CA ALA A 83 -6.49 9.15 17.30
C ALA A 83 -5.94 7.71 17.43
N LYS A 84 -5.21 7.41 18.51
CA LYS A 84 -4.71 6.06 18.76
C LYS A 84 -5.84 5.07 19.06
N ILE A 85 -6.85 5.49 19.83
CA ILE A 85 -8.04 4.65 20.12
C ILE A 85 -8.83 4.42 18.84
N ILE A 86 -9.06 5.46 18.04
CA ILE A 86 -9.69 5.31 16.71
C ILE A 86 -8.92 4.30 15.85
N ASN A 87 -7.59 4.36 15.83
CA ASN A 87 -6.78 3.43 15.06
C ASN A 87 -6.90 1.98 15.57
N ILE A 88 -6.99 1.74 16.88
CA ILE A 88 -7.28 0.41 17.43
C ILE A 88 -8.65 -0.08 16.95
N LEU A 89 -9.67 0.77 17.00
CA LEU A 89 -11.02 0.43 16.55
C LEU A 89 -11.08 0.18 15.03
N ARG A 90 -10.35 0.95 14.22
CA ARG A 90 -10.22 0.73 12.77
C ARG A 90 -9.61 -0.64 12.45
N ILE A 91 -8.53 -1.02 13.17
CA ILE A 91 -7.90 -2.33 13.03
C ILE A 91 -8.92 -3.44 13.39
N ALA A 92 -9.58 -3.32 14.53
CA ALA A 92 -10.56 -4.31 14.97
C ALA A 92 -11.74 -4.43 13.98
N ALA A 93 -12.31 -3.31 13.54
CA ALA A 93 -13.40 -3.32 12.57
C ALA A 93 -12.95 -3.93 11.22
N ALA A 94 -11.75 -3.60 10.73
CA ALA A 94 -11.24 -4.18 9.49
C ALA A 94 -11.11 -5.71 9.59
N GLU A 95 -10.59 -6.24 10.68
CA GLU A 95 -10.49 -7.69 10.91
C GLU A 95 -11.85 -8.37 11.03
N MET A 96 -12.83 -7.73 11.68
CA MET A 96 -14.20 -8.28 11.82
C MET A 96 -14.94 -8.33 10.48
N PHE A 97 -14.96 -7.21 9.74
CA PHE A 97 -15.82 -7.07 8.55
C PHE A 97 -15.17 -7.67 7.28
N PHE A 98 -13.85 -7.69 7.19
CA PHE A 98 -13.17 -8.08 5.93
C PHE A 98 -12.33 -9.36 6.05
N ASP A 99 -11.69 -9.64 7.19
CA ASP A 99 -10.80 -10.80 7.33
C ASP A 99 -11.51 -12.02 7.93
N LYS A 100 -12.79 -11.86 8.36
CA LYS A 100 -13.61 -12.92 8.98
C LYS A 100 -12.93 -13.60 10.17
N ILE A 101 -12.07 -12.85 10.87
CA ILE A 101 -11.45 -13.35 12.10
C ILE A 101 -12.53 -13.48 13.18
N PRO A 102 -12.54 -14.56 14.00
CA PRO A 102 -13.51 -14.74 15.06
C PRO A 102 -13.61 -13.51 15.97
N SER A 103 -14.83 -13.00 16.13
CA SER A 103 -15.07 -11.71 16.79
C SER A 103 -14.51 -11.66 18.21
N HIS A 104 -14.56 -12.77 18.96
CA HIS A 104 -14.01 -12.81 20.32
C HIS A 104 -12.49 -12.59 20.34
N ALA A 105 -11.75 -13.14 19.36
CA ALA A 105 -10.31 -12.96 19.25
C ALA A 105 -9.93 -11.53 18.86
N VAL A 106 -10.75 -10.89 18.00
CA VAL A 106 -10.54 -9.48 17.61
C VAL A 106 -10.80 -8.55 18.80
N VAL A 107 -11.91 -8.76 19.54
CA VAL A 107 -12.23 -7.96 20.74
C VAL A 107 -11.14 -8.08 21.79
N ASP A 108 -10.70 -9.31 22.12
CA ASP A 108 -9.61 -9.54 23.07
C ASP A 108 -8.32 -8.82 22.64
N SER A 109 -7.94 -8.95 21.38
CA SER A 109 -6.74 -8.30 20.83
C SER A 109 -6.81 -6.77 20.91
N ALA A 110 -7.95 -6.17 20.55
CA ALA A 110 -8.13 -4.73 20.61
C ALA A 110 -8.05 -4.20 22.05
N VAL A 111 -8.70 -4.90 22.98
CA VAL A 111 -8.66 -4.55 24.43
C VAL A 111 -7.24 -4.68 24.97
N ARG A 112 -6.50 -5.74 24.61
CA ARG A 112 -5.09 -5.93 25.02
C ARG A 112 -4.19 -4.84 24.46
N LEU A 113 -4.35 -4.44 23.19
CA LEU A 113 -3.60 -3.32 22.62
C LEU A 113 -3.80 -2.03 23.41
N ALA A 114 -5.03 -1.75 23.83
CA ALA A 114 -5.31 -0.59 24.68
C ALA A 114 -4.70 -0.74 26.08
N LYS A 115 -4.79 -1.91 26.71
CA LYS A 115 -4.26 -2.16 28.06
C LYS A 115 -2.74 -2.10 28.16
N LEU A 116 -2.03 -2.53 27.12
CA LEU A 116 -0.56 -2.54 27.08
C LEU A 116 0.05 -1.15 26.89
N ASP A 117 -0.70 -0.17 26.41
CA ASP A 117 -0.26 1.22 26.34
C ASP A 117 -0.70 1.97 27.61
N LYS A 118 0.26 2.42 28.43
CA LYS A 118 0.01 3.14 29.70
C LYS A 118 -0.92 4.34 29.55
N LYS A 119 -0.91 5.02 28.39
CA LYS A 119 -1.76 6.20 28.13
C LYS A 119 -3.17 5.80 27.68
N LEU A 120 -3.34 4.59 27.16
CA LEU A 120 -4.62 4.11 26.60
C LEU A 120 -5.35 3.13 27.50
N CYS A 121 -4.70 2.58 28.53
CA CYS A 121 -5.28 1.53 29.39
C CYS A 121 -6.64 1.92 30.00
N ARG A 122 -6.82 3.18 30.37
CA ARG A 122 -8.08 3.72 30.90
C ARG A 122 -9.24 3.67 29.89
N PHE A 123 -8.94 3.58 28.59
CA PHE A 123 -9.95 3.49 27.53
C PHE A 123 -10.25 2.05 27.09
N SER A 124 -9.67 1.04 27.74
CA SER A 124 -9.89 -0.36 27.40
C SER A 124 -11.36 -0.77 27.49
N GLY A 125 -12.12 -0.19 28.44
CA GLY A 125 -13.57 -0.37 28.56
C GLY A 125 -14.33 0.22 27.37
N LEU A 126 -13.96 1.42 26.90
CA LEU A 126 -14.53 2.03 25.70
C LEU A 126 -14.27 1.16 24.46
N VAL A 127 -13.01 0.71 24.26
CA VAL A 127 -12.65 -0.18 23.14
C VAL A 127 -13.51 -1.45 23.17
N ASN A 128 -13.66 -2.10 24.34
CA ASN A 128 -14.48 -3.28 24.47
C ASN A 128 -15.96 -3.00 24.13
N ALA A 129 -16.51 -1.90 24.63
CA ALA A 129 -17.91 -1.53 24.39
C ALA A 129 -18.20 -1.26 22.91
N VAL A 130 -17.33 -0.50 22.23
CA VAL A 130 -17.47 -0.23 20.79
C VAL A 130 -17.30 -1.51 19.97
N CYS A 131 -16.27 -2.31 20.25
CA CYS A 131 -16.07 -3.58 19.55
C CYS A 131 -17.26 -4.51 19.67
N ARG A 132 -17.88 -4.62 20.86
CA ARG A 132 -19.11 -5.43 21.05
C ARG A 132 -20.29 -4.92 20.23
N LYS A 133 -20.42 -3.60 20.04
CA LYS A 133 -21.48 -3.03 19.18
C LYS A 133 -21.21 -3.37 17.71
N LEU A 134 -19.95 -3.29 17.25
CA LEU A 134 -19.56 -3.71 15.91
C LEU A 134 -19.86 -5.20 15.68
N VAL A 135 -19.58 -6.06 16.66
CA VAL A 135 -19.94 -7.49 16.60
C VAL A 135 -21.45 -7.69 16.43
N LYS A 136 -22.28 -6.96 17.19
CA LYS A 136 -23.74 -7.05 17.04
C LYS A 136 -24.19 -6.67 15.63
N LYS A 137 -23.63 -5.63 15.04
CA LYS A 137 -23.90 -5.23 13.65
C LYS A 137 -23.46 -6.27 12.64
N LEU A 138 -22.29 -6.87 12.83
CA LEU A 138 -21.83 -7.96 11.97
C LEU A 138 -22.80 -9.15 12.01
N ILE A 139 -23.28 -9.54 13.19
CA ILE A 139 -24.24 -10.64 13.38
C ILE A 139 -25.60 -10.30 12.75
N SER A 140 -26.04 -9.05 12.79
CA SER A 140 -27.28 -8.60 12.11
C SER A 140 -27.17 -8.52 10.59
N GLY A 141 -26.07 -8.98 9.99
CA GLY A 141 -25.88 -9.03 8.55
C GLY A 141 -25.48 -7.70 7.90
N VAL A 142 -25.14 -6.68 8.68
CA VAL A 142 -24.60 -5.43 8.13
C VAL A 142 -23.22 -5.67 7.52
N SER A 143 -23.09 -5.31 6.26
CA SER A 143 -21.85 -5.43 5.50
C SER A 143 -21.31 -4.04 5.16
N LEU A 144 -20.02 -3.83 5.35
CA LEU A 144 -19.31 -2.63 4.89
C LEU A 144 -18.80 -2.82 3.46
N ASN A 145 -19.67 -3.32 2.58
CA ASN A 145 -19.24 -3.80 1.25
C ASN A 145 -18.80 -2.69 0.29
N ASP A 146 -19.28 -1.48 0.44
CA ASP A 146 -18.95 -0.38 -0.45
C ASP A 146 -17.94 0.56 0.20
N PRO A 147 -16.67 0.60 -0.27
CA PRO A 147 -15.73 1.58 0.18
C PRO A 147 -16.25 2.96 -0.20
N LEU A 148 -16.28 3.87 0.76
CA LEU A 148 -16.70 5.23 0.54
C LEU A 148 -15.47 6.11 0.35
N LEU A 149 -15.47 6.91 -0.70
CA LEU A 149 -14.53 8.02 -0.82
C LEU A 149 -14.87 9.08 0.25
N SER A 150 -13.86 9.83 0.73
CA SER A 150 -14.13 10.93 1.64
C SER A 150 -15.05 11.98 0.98
N ALA A 151 -15.89 12.63 1.77
CA ALA A 151 -16.82 13.64 1.27
C ALA A 151 -16.09 14.80 0.54
N GLU A 152 -14.90 15.16 0.99
CA GLU A 152 -14.06 16.17 0.36
C GLU A 152 -13.58 15.72 -1.02
N PHE A 153 -13.10 14.48 -1.16
CA PHE A 153 -12.65 13.92 -2.42
C PHE A 153 -13.81 13.80 -3.42
N VAL A 154 -14.98 13.31 -2.96
CA VAL A 154 -16.20 13.26 -3.78
C VAL A 154 -16.60 14.63 -4.28
N ARG A 155 -16.52 15.67 -3.42
CA ARG A 155 -16.83 17.05 -3.81
C ARG A 155 -15.90 17.55 -4.93
N GLY A 156 -14.60 17.21 -4.86
CA GLY A 156 -13.65 17.51 -5.92
C GLY A 156 -13.97 16.81 -7.24
N LEU A 157 -14.29 15.51 -7.18
CA LEU A 157 -14.61 14.71 -8.36
C LEU A 157 -15.93 15.14 -9.06
N LYS A 158 -16.93 15.56 -8.29
CA LYS A 158 -18.23 16.01 -8.84
C LYS A 158 -18.13 17.21 -9.80
N LYS A 159 -17.01 17.89 -9.82
CA LYS A 159 -16.77 18.98 -10.78
C LYS A 159 -16.62 18.47 -12.23
N ASN A 160 -16.15 17.24 -12.39
CA ASN A 160 -15.75 16.69 -13.70
C ASN A 160 -16.38 15.31 -14.01
N TYR A 161 -16.99 14.65 -13.02
CA TYR A 161 -17.52 13.29 -13.15
C TYR A 161 -18.92 13.18 -12.58
N ASP A 162 -19.75 12.35 -13.22
CA ASP A 162 -21.07 11.97 -12.71
C ASP A 162 -20.95 11.03 -11.50
N ILE A 163 -22.07 10.87 -10.79
CA ILE A 163 -22.13 10.08 -9.56
C ILE A 163 -21.82 8.59 -9.77
N GLU A 164 -22.23 8.04 -10.93
CA GLU A 164 -22.00 6.63 -11.24
C GLU A 164 -20.51 6.37 -11.54
N THR A 165 -19.85 7.28 -12.22
CA THR A 165 -18.38 7.22 -12.42
C THR A 165 -17.64 7.33 -11.10
N ILE A 166 -18.05 8.21 -10.19
CA ILE A 166 -17.48 8.33 -8.85
C ILE A 166 -17.69 7.05 -8.04
N ARG A 167 -18.87 6.42 -8.15
CA ARG A 167 -19.14 5.13 -7.52
C ARG A 167 -18.21 4.03 -8.05
N ARG A 168 -17.98 3.98 -9.37
CA ARG A 168 -17.01 3.04 -9.96
C ARG A 168 -15.60 3.27 -9.48
N PHE A 169 -15.14 4.50 -9.29
CA PHE A 169 -13.85 4.80 -8.65
C PHE A 169 -13.79 4.27 -7.21
N SER A 170 -14.86 4.45 -6.45
CA SER A 170 -14.96 3.92 -5.09
C SER A 170 -14.84 2.39 -5.06
N LEU A 171 -15.57 1.71 -5.94
CA LEU A 171 -15.53 0.25 -6.03
C LEU A 171 -14.15 -0.29 -6.47
N ALA A 172 -13.49 0.40 -7.40
CA ALA A 172 -12.17 0.01 -7.86
C ALA A 172 -11.11 0.01 -6.74
N GLN A 173 -11.32 0.79 -5.67
CA GLN A 173 -10.41 0.79 -4.52
C GLN A 173 -10.50 -0.49 -3.65
N LYS A 174 -11.56 -1.28 -3.78
CA LYS A 174 -11.71 -2.55 -3.04
C LYS A 174 -10.63 -3.55 -3.39
N GLU A 175 -10.34 -3.64 -4.68
CA GLU A 175 -9.44 -4.67 -5.18
C GLU A 175 -8.00 -4.20 -5.12
N ARG A 176 -7.10 -5.16 -4.91
CA ARG A 176 -5.68 -4.88 -5.10
C ARG A 176 -5.42 -4.63 -6.57
N PRO A 177 -4.62 -3.61 -6.90
CA PRO A 177 -4.21 -3.41 -8.28
C PRO A 177 -3.47 -4.66 -8.79
N PRO A 178 -3.62 -5.00 -10.07
CA PRO A 178 -2.83 -6.07 -10.67
C PRO A 178 -1.35 -5.75 -10.56
N LEU A 179 -0.51 -6.77 -10.60
CA LEU A 179 0.92 -6.60 -10.70
C LEU A 179 1.29 -6.54 -12.19
N ASP A 180 1.63 -5.36 -12.66
CA ASP A 180 2.06 -5.13 -14.02
C ASP A 180 3.57 -4.97 -14.07
N ILE A 181 4.19 -5.50 -15.12
CA ILE A 181 5.62 -5.36 -15.37
C ILE A 181 5.89 -4.85 -16.78
N THR A 182 6.95 -4.08 -16.91
CA THR A 182 7.51 -3.66 -18.20
C THR A 182 8.79 -4.44 -18.46
N VAL A 183 8.86 -5.09 -19.60
CA VAL A 183 10.02 -5.87 -20.06
C VAL A 183 11.02 -4.95 -20.73
N LYS A 184 12.30 -5.11 -20.42
CA LYS A 184 13.39 -4.24 -20.88
C LYS A 184 13.48 -4.14 -22.42
N PHE A 185 13.32 -5.26 -23.11
CA PHE A 185 13.34 -5.33 -24.56
C PHE A 185 12.06 -5.94 -25.10
N ALA A 186 11.33 -5.24 -25.96
CA ALA A 186 10.04 -5.62 -26.50
C ALA A 186 10.01 -7.04 -27.10
N ARG A 187 11.10 -7.47 -27.73
CA ARG A 187 11.24 -8.82 -28.31
C ARG A 187 11.05 -9.96 -27.29
N PHE A 188 11.21 -9.70 -25.99
CA PHE A 188 11.05 -10.69 -24.92
C PHE A 188 9.72 -10.59 -24.18
N GLU A 189 8.81 -9.69 -24.54
CA GLU A 189 7.52 -9.51 -23.87
C GLU A 189 6.68 -10.81 -23.86
N LYS A 190 6.56 -11.49 -25.01
CA LYS A 190 5.85 -12.79 -25.10
C LYS A 190 6.52 -13.89 -24.27
N TYR A 191 7.85 -13.91 -24.27
CA TYR A 191 8.61 -14.87 -23.48
C TYR A 191 8.31 -14.71 -21.98
N TYR A 192 8.41 -13.48 -21.44
CA TYR A 192 8.13 -13.22 -20.04
C TYR A 192 6.63 -13.36 -19.68
N ALA A 193 5.74 -13.04 -20.59
CA ALA A 193 4.31 -13.30 -20.39
C ALA A 193 4.05 -14.81 -20.18
N ASN A 194 4.64 -15.68 -20.98
CA ASN A 194 4.50 -17.12 -20.84
C ASN A 194 5.24 -17.64 -19.58
N LEU A 195 6.50 -17.25 -19.38
CA LEU A 195 7.32 -17.71 -18.26
C LEU A 195 6.68 -17.37 -16.90
N LEU A 196 6.13 -16.16 -16.78
CA LEU A 196 5.52 -15.66 -15.55
C LEU A 196 4.01 -15.93 -15.46
N LYS A 197 3.44 -16.66 -16.43
CA LYS A 197 2.01 -16.95 -16.54
C LYS A 197 1.14 -15.69 -16.47
N GLY A 198 1.62 -14.63 -17.13
CA GLY A 198 0.96 -13.34 -17.22
C GLY A 198 0.20 -13.15 -18.53
N LYS A 199 -0.65 -12.14 -18.57
CA LYS A 199 -1.37 -11.68 -19.77
C LYS A 199 -0.57 -10.57 -20.43
N LEU A 200 -0.18 -10.74 -21.69
CA LEU A 200 0.38 -9.65 -22.49
C LEU A 200 -0.73 -8.68 -22.90
N LEU A 201 -0.59 -7.41 -22.55
CA LEU A 201 -1.49 -6.34 -22.91
C LEU A 201 -1.06 -5.71 -24.26
N PRO A 202 -1.97 -5.04 -25.00
CA PRO A 202 -1.66 -4.45 -26.31
C PRO A 202 -0.45 -3.50 -26.32
N SER A 203 -0.15 -2.89 -25.17
CA SER A 203 0.99 -2.00 -25.00
C SER A 203 2.34 -2.72 -24.78
N GLY A 204 2.36 -4.07 -24.72
CA GLY A 204 3.55 -4.83 -24.35
C GLY A 204 3.78 -4.96 -22.83
N THR A 205 2.91 -4.37 -21.99
CA THR A 205 2.94 -4.60 -20.54
C THR A 205 2.47 -6.02 -20.24
N VAL A 206 3.15 -6.72 -19.35
CA VAL A 206 2.73 -8.05 -18.89
C VAL A 206 2.02 -7.92 -17.55
N ARG A 207 0.74 -8.30 -17.50
CA ARG A 207 -0.09 -8.31 -16.29
C ARG A 207 -0.06 -9.68 -15.65
N LEU A 208 0.35 -9.75 -14.39
CA LEU A 208 0.51 -11.00 -13.66
C LEU A 208 -0.75 -11.33 -12.86
N SER A 209 -1.14 -12.61 -12.90
CA SER A 209 -2.34 -13.12 -12.21
C SER A 209 -2.12 -13.34 -10.71
N SER A 210 -0.87 -13.49 -10.27
CA SER A 210 -0.52 -13.74 -8.88
C SER A 210 0.51 -12.72 -8.38
N GLN A 211 0.35 -12.31 -7.12
CA GLN A 211 1.30 -11.43 -6.44
C GLN A 211 2.33 -12.26 -5.68
N ASN A 212 3.19 -12.97 -6.40
CA ASN A 212 4.33 -13.67 -5.80
C ASN A 212 5.38 -12.67 -5.31
N GLN A 213 6.34 -13.14 -4.54
CA GLN A 213 7.46 -12.31 -4.11
C GLN A 213 8.30 -11.90 -5.34
N VAL A 214 8.08 -10.66 -5.82
CA VAL A 214 8.66 -10.10 -7.05
C VAL A 214 10.15 -10.35 -7.17
N THR A 215 10.89 -10.16 -6.07
CA THR A 215 12.35 -10.32 -6.04
C THR A 215 12.85 -11.74 -6.29
N LYS A 216 11.97 -12.74 -6.19
CA LYS A 216 12.27 -14.17 -6.46
C LYS A 216 11.79 -14.63 -7.83
N MET A 217 11.12 -13.78 -8.59
CA MET A 217 10.60 -14.15 -9.91
C MET A 217 11.72 -14.18 -10.95
N PRO A 218 11.68 -15.11 -11.92
CA PRO A 218 12.65 -15.21 -13.00
C PRO A 218 12.84 -13.89 -13.76
N GLY A 219 14.08 -13.51 -14.05
CA GLY A 219 14.43 -12.30 -14.76
C GLY A 219 14.45 -11.00 -13.94
N PHE A 220 13.93 -11.01 -12.69
CA PHE A 220 13.96 -9.80 -11.88
C PHE A 220 15.39 -9.41 -11.48
N GLN A 221 16.15 -10.35 -10.94
CA GLN A 221 17.54 -10.09 -10.52
C GLN A 221 18.47 -9.84 -11.71
N ASP A 222 18.16 -10.43 -12.86
CA ASP A 222 18.91 -10.24 -14.11
C ASP A 222 18.67 -8.84 -14.71
N GLY A 223 17.63 -8.15 -14.25
CA GLY A 223 17.25 -6.81 -14.71
C GLY A 223 16.50 -6.79 -16.04
N ASP A 224 15.87 -7.90 -16.41
CA ASP A 224 15.16 -8.05 -17.67
C ASP A 224 13.81 -7.36 -17.71
N TRP A 225 13.29 -7.02 -16.54
CA TRP A 225 12.03 -6.32 -16.38
C TRP A 225 11.96 -5.58 -15.02
N TRP A 226 10.97 -4.70 -14.87
CA TRP A 226 10.65 -4.00 -13.61
C TRP A 226 9.15 -3.89 -13.42
N VAL A 227 8.76 -3.65 -12.17
CA VAL A 227 7.34 -3.39 -11.82
C VAL A 227 6.97 -2.00 -12.30
N GLN A 228 5.94 -1.92 -13.11
CA GLN A 228 5.38 -0.66 -13.57
C GLN A 228 3.94 -0.86 -13.99
N ASP A 229 3.04 -0.06 -13.41
CA ASP A 229 1.63 -0.06 -13.78
C ASP A 229 1.44 0.25 -15.28
N PHE A 230 0.46 -0.40 -15.89
CA PHE A 230 0.12 -0.21 -17.29
C PHE A 230 -0.07 1.27 -17.65
N SER A 231 -0.88 2.00 -16.85
CA SER A 231 -1.17 3.42 -17.11
C SER A 231 0.08 4.28 -16.96
N ALA A 232 0.97 3.94 -16.01
CA ALA A 232 2.24 4.63 -15.83
C ALA A 232 3.23 4.39 -16.98
N SER A 233 3.07 3.30 -17.73
CA SER A 233 3.93 2.98 -18.90
C SER A 233 3.48 3.69 -20.18
N LEU A 234 2.20 4.05 -20.29
CA LEU A 234 1.62 4.60 -21.51
C LEU A 234 2.26 5.91 -22.01
N PRO A 235 2.57 6.91 -21.16
CA PRO A 235 3.14 8.16 -21.63
C PRO A 235 4.38 7.97 -22.50
N ILE A 236 5.30 7.08 -22.08
CA ILE A 236 6.51 6.81 -22.84
C ILE A 236 6.21 6.02 -24.12
N LYS A 237 5.25 5.09 -24.07
CA LYS A 237 4.85 4.31 -25.26
C LYS A 237 4.18 5.17 -26.32
N ILE A 238 3.43 6.19 -25.91
CA ILE A 238 2.77 7.14 -26.83
C ILE A 238 3.79 8.05 -27.52
N LEU A 239 4.92 8.36 -26.87
CA LEU A 239 6.00 9.13 -27.52
C LEU A 239 6.61 8.41 -28.71
N GLY A 240 6.51 7.09 -28.79
CA GLY A 240 7.10 6.31 -29.86
C GLY A 240 8.62 6.13 -29.69
N SER A 241 9.39 6.29 -30.77
CA SER A 241 10.84 6.14 -30.71
C SER A 241 11.47 7.30 -29.93
N VAL A 242 12.29 6.96 -28.94
CA VAL A 242 13.02 7.92 -28.11
C VAL A 242 14.55 7.82 -28.29
N ILE A 243 14.99 7.08 -29.31
CA ILE A 243 16.41 6.87 -29.58
C ILE A 243 17.11 8.20 -29.82
N GLY A 244 18.19 8.46 -29.08
CA GLY A 244 19.00 9.67 -29.18
C GLY A 244 18.33 10.95 -28.66
N LEU A 245 17.14 10.88 -28.12
CA LEU A 245 16.48 12.04 -27.51
C LEU A 245 17.05 12.31 -26.12
N SER A 246 17.20 13.60 -25.79
CA SER A 246 17.42 14.02 -24.40
C SER A 246 16.09 14.11 -23.67
N ALA A 247 15.96 13.44 -22.53
CA ALA A 247 14.73 13.36 -21.76
C ALA A 247 14.94 13.76 -20.30
N LEU A 248 13.97 14.50 -19.73
CA LEU A 248 13.92 14.85 -18.32
C LEU A 248 12.75 14.12 -17.65
N ASP A 249 13.05 13.26 -16.67
CA ASP A 249 12.06 12.59 -15.85
C ASP A 249 12.00 13.27 -14.47
N VAL A 250 10.92 14.01 -14.22
CA VAL A 250 10.68 14.75 -12.97
C VAL A 250 9.83 13.90 -12.03
N CYS A 251 10.21 13.85 -10.74
CA CYS A 251 9.65 12.91 -9.76
C CYS A 251 9.90 11.44 -10.14
N ALA A 252 11.16 11.15 -10.50
CA ALA A 252 11.53 9.96 -11.24
C ALA A 252 11.42 8.64 -10.46
N ALA A 253 11.69 8.65 -9.15
CA ALA A 253 11.73 7.43 -8.35
C ALA A 253 10.36 6.72 -8.23
N PRO A 254 10.35 5.38 -8.28
CA PRO A 254 11.47 4.42 -8.26
C PRO A 254 12.13 4.15 -9.63
N GLY A 255 11.77 4.87 -10.70
CA GLY A 255 12.46 4.82 -11.98
C GLY A 255 11.69 4.16 -13.14
N GLY A 256 10.41 3.85 -13.00
CA GLY A 256 9.68 3.14 -14.05
C GLY A 256 9.76 3.81 -15.44
N LYS A 257 9.54 5.13 -15.52
CA LYS A 257 9.65 5.89 -16.78
C LYS A 257 11.09 6.13 -17.19
N THR A 258 11.96 6.44 -16.22
CA THR A 258 13.42 6.53 -16.46
C THR A 258 13.94 5.28 -17.15
N LEU A 259 13.59 4.08 -16.63
CA LEU A 259 14.03 2.80 -17.19
C LEU A 259 13.45 2.57 -18.60
N GLN A 260 12.20 2.97 -18.85
CA GLN A 260 11.61 2.89 -20.19
C GLN A 260 12.35 3.78 -21.20
N LEU A 261 12.60 5.03 -20.84
CA LEU A 261 13.32 5.99 -21.67
C LEU A 261 14.75 5.48 -21.96
N ALA A 262 15.47 5.08 -20.92
CA ALA A 262 16.85 4.59 -21.06
C ALA A 262 16.92 3.28 -21.86
N SER A 263 15.99 2.34 -21.68
CA SER A 263 15.93 1.12 -22.48
C SER A 263 15.54 1.37 -23.93
N GLY A 264 14.83 2.47 -24.19
CA GLY A 264 14.48 2.95 -25.53
C GLY A 264 15.60 3.74 -26.22
N GLY A 265 16.75 3.97 -25.56
CA GLY A 265 17.92 4.66 -26.13
C GLY A 265 17.92 6.18 -25.96
N ALA A 266 17.13 6.71 -25.04
CA ALA A 266 17.19 8.14 -24.68
C ALA A 266 18.33 8.44 -23.70
N GLU A 267 18.88 9.66 -23.78
CA GLU A 267 19.75 10.23 -22.75
C GLU A 267 18.88 10.84 -21.63
N VAL A 268 18.84 10.18 -20.47
CA VAL A 268 17.89 10.53 -19.42
C VAL A 268 18.55 11.28 -18.27
N THR A 269 17.98 12.43 -17.91
CA THR A 269 18.22 13.09 -16.62
C THR A 269 16.98 12.90 -15.74
N SER A 270 17.17 12.29 -14.58
CA SER A 270 16.10 11.98 -13.60
C SER A 270 16.25 12.87 -12.39
N VAL A 271 15.17 13.55 -11.99
CA VAL A 271 15.15 14.44 -10.82
C VAL A 271 14.22 13.83 -9.76
N GLU A 272 14.70 13.73 -8.53
CA GLU A 272 13.92 13.23 -7.39
C GLU A 272 14.28 14.03 -6.13
N ILE A 273 13.25 14.57 -5.46
CA ILE A 273 13.45 15.42 -4.26
C ILE A 273 13.89 14.58 -3.04
N SER A 274 13.49 13.32 -2.95
CA SER A 274 13.79 12.45 -1.81
C SER A 274 15.07 11.66 -2.03
N PRO A 275 16.13 11.86 -1.22
CA PRO A 275 17.36 11.06 -1.32
C PRO A 275 17.12 9.56 -1.18
N THR A 276 16.22 9.16 -0.27
CA THR A 276 15.85 7.76 -0.05
C THR A 276 15.21 7.14 -1.28
N ARG A 277 14.30 7.87 -1.94
CA ARG A 277 13.65 7.41 -3.16
C ARG A 277 14.62 7.41 -4.34
N ALA A 278 15.49 8.42 -4.44
CA ALA A 278 16.56 8.45 -5.44
C ALA A 278 17.50 7.24 -5.32
N GLY A 279 17.80 6.80 -4.09
CA GLY A 279 18.57 5.56 -3.86
C GLY A 279 17.94 4.33 -4.53
N ARG A 280 16.61 4.18 -4.47
CA ARG A 280 15.91 3.08 -5.18
C ARG A 280 16.01 3.19 -6.70
N LEU A 281 15.93 4.40 -7.23
CA LEU A 281 16.12 4.63 -8.67
C LEU A 281 17.52 4.15 -9.09
N VAL A 282 18.57 4.53 -8.33
CA VAL A 282 19.94 4.09 -8.58
C VAL A 282 20.08 2.58 -8.50
N GLU A 283 19.47 1.94 -7.49
CA GLU A 283 19.46 0.47 -7.36
C GLU A 283 18.80 -0.20 -8.58
N ASN A 284 17.67 0.33 -9.05
CA ASN A 284 16.96 -0.18 -10.21
C ASN A 284 17.77 0.02 -11.51
N LEU A 285 18.41 1.17 -11.71
CA LEU A 285 19.32 1.41 -12.83
C LEU A 285 20.47 0.40 -12.83
N LYS A 286 21.12 0.18 -11.67
CA LYS A 286 22.18 -0.81 -11.52
C LYS A 286 21.69 -2.22 -11.85
N ARG A 287 20.56 -2.64 -11.28
CA ARG A 287 19.97 -3.97 -11.48
C ARG A 287 19.63 -4.23 -12.95
N THR A 288 19.02 -3.25 -13.63
CA THR A 288 18.63 -3.35 -15.04
C THR A 288 19.78 -3.08 -16.01
N LYS A 289 20.97 -2.70 -15.51
CA LYS A 289 22.13 -2.33 -16.33
C LYS A 289 21.77 -1.22 -17.34
N LEU A 290 20.98 -0.25 -16.89
CA LEU A 290 20.62 0.95 -17.64
C LEU A 290 21.28 2.17 -16.99
N SER A 291 21.46 3.23 -17.78
CA SER A 291 22.13 4.46 -17.33
C SER A 291 21.19 5.66 -17.42
N ALA A 292 21.23 6.52 -16.41
CA ALA A 292 20.62 7.83 -16.40
C ALA A 292 21.38 8.74 -15.42
N LYS A 293 21.40 10.05 -15.68
CA LYS A 293 21.90 11.04 -14.72
C LYS A 293 20.85 11.23 -13.63
N VAL A 294 21.19 11.01 -12.36
CA VAL A 294 20.28 11.19 -11.22
C VAL A 294 20.66 12.45 -10.47
N VAL A 295 19.69 13.34 -10.28
CA VAL A 295 19.80 14.61 -9.58
C VAL A 295 18.82 14.63 -8.41
N ILE A 296 19.29 15.02 -7.23
CA ILE A 296 18.45 15.25 -6.05
C ILE A 296 18.15 16.74 -6.00
N GLY A 297 16.86 17.12 -6.11
CA GLY A 297 16.45 18.53 -6.12
C GLY A 297 14.94 18.71 -6.25
#